data_731badbd8e27f2eb2f3618008352a945
#
_entry.id   731badbd8e27f2eb2f3618008352a945
#
_cell.length_a   1.000
_cell.length_b   1.000
_cell.length_c   1.000
_cell.angle_alpha   90.00
_cell.angle_beta   90.00
_cell.angle_gamma   90.00
#
_symmetry.space_group_name_H-M   'P 1'
#
loop_
_entity.id
_entity.type
_entity.pdbx_description
1 polymer ?
#
loop_
_entity_poly.entity_id
_entity_poly.type
_entity_poly.pdbx_seq_one_letter_code
_entity_poly.pdbx_strand_id
1 'polypeptide(L)'
;MINKPELLSDRQAVWQELLATRPTFPRGTFAYMPVEYGVILDAVAQRLAGRPIAELFHAELATPLGLPNMRYGMGDHTLEDLAWSYWLGRQRLMVAGMNIADNFEAKNNAMAVFSAGNPAFSMITDAANLAAFYEFLANGGRTRGGESLIDTSLLRAYTTKQTSGWNKSVNTYLSLGRGFMLGTLTPSFYGWWNTGGCFGHPGIFSSVAYGDYGTGLSVAIVTNGNRSIGDFFRRTAALTHRMREACTA
;
A
#
# COMPACT_ATOMS: atom_id res chain seq x y z
N MET A 1 -10.36 7.39 -12.72
CA MET A 1 -9.73 6.09 -13.08
C MET A 1 -10.36 4.89 -12.38
N ILE A 2 -10.61 4.92 -11.09
CA ILE A 2 -11.23 3.78 -10.34
C ILE A 2 -12.57 3.33 -10.93
N ASN A 3 -13.30 4.21 -11.62
CA ASN A 3 -14.58 3.87 -12.27
C ASN A 3 -14.43 3.20 -13.66
N LYS A 4 -13.21 3.04 -14.15
CA LYS A 4 -12.90 2.43 -15.46
C LYS A 4 -11.80 1.36 -15.28
N PRO A 5 -12.09 0.26 -14.55
CA PRO A 5 -11.07 -0.75 -14.25
C PRO A 5 -10.45 -1.37 -15.51
N GLU A 6 -11.19 -1.39 -16.63
CA GLU A 6 -10.73 -1.89 -17.91
C GLU A 6 -9.53 -1.12 -18.49
N LEU A 7 -9.33 0.14 -18.10
CA LEU A 7 -8.18 0.92 -18.54
C LEU A 7 -6.90 0.59 -17.76
N LEU A 8 -7.02 0.00 -16.57
CA LEU A 8 -5.89 -0.13 -15.65
C LEU A 8 -4.76 -1.04 -16.16
N SER A 9 -5.06 -1.96 -17.06
CA SER A 9 -4.08 -2.82 -17.72
C SER A 9 -3.37 -2.17 -18.92
N ASP A 10 -3.89 -1.06 -19.44
CA ASP A 10 -3.29 -0.29 -20.54
C ASP A 10 -2.63 0.98 -20.01
N ARG A 11 -1.30 0.95 -19.85
CA ARG A 11 -0.52 2.06 -19.33
C ARG A 11 -0.64 3.34 -20.13
N GLN A 12 -0.71 3.22 -21.45
CA GLN A 12 -0.82 4.39 -22.32
C GLN A 12 -2.19 5.03 -22.18
N ALA A 13 -3.26 4.23 -22.16
CA ALA A 13 -4.62 4.73 -21.96
C ALA A 13 -4.76 5.39 -20.57
N VAL A 14 -4.22 4.78 -19.52
CA VAL A 14 -4.22 5.36 -18.16
C VAL A 14 -3.46 6.69 -18.11
N TRP A 15 -2.31 6.78 -18.78
CA TRP A 15 -1.54 8.02 -18.86
C TRP A 15 -2.28 9.13 -19.60
N GLN A 16 -2.92 8.82 -20.74
CA GLN A 16 -3.73 9.77 -21.50
C GLN A 16 -4.95 10.23 -20.69
N GLU A 17 -5.62 9.34 -20.00
CA GLU A 17 -6.75 9.69 -19.12
C GLU A 17 -6.29 10.62 -17.99
N LEU A 18 -5.12 10.34 -17.39
CA LEU A 18 -4.55 11.22 -16.36
C LEU A 18 -4.29 12.62 -16.88
N LEU A 19 -3.67 12.74 -18.06
CA LEU A 19 -3.37 14.03 -18.68
C LEU A 19 -4.64 14.81 -19.05
N ALA A 20 -5.71 14.13 -19.46
CA ALA A 20 -6.99 14.73 -19.79
C ALA A 20 -7.84 15.11 -18.57
N THR A 21 -7.54 14.54 -17.41
CA THR A 21 -8.33 14.74 -16.18
C THR A 21 -8.04 16.10 -15.55
N ARG A 22 -9.08 16.87 -15.25
CA ARG A 22 -8.93 18.09 -14.45
C ARG A 22 -8.66 17.76 -12.98
N PRO A 23 -7.83 18.54 -12.29
CA PRO A 23 -7.61 18.37 -10.85
C PRO A 23 -8.92 18.39 -10.05
N THR A 24 -9.14 17.37 -9.23
CA THR A 24 -10.33 17.28 -8.36
C THR A 24 -10.26 18.32 -7.22
N PHE A 25 -9.05 18.65 -6.78
CA PHE A 25 -8.82 19.58 -5.67
C PHE A 25 -7.95 20.76 -6.13
N PRO A 26 -8.12 21.93 -5.53
CA PRO A 26 -7.23 23.07 -5.76
C PRO A 26 -5.77 22.73 -5.46
N ARG A 27 -4.84 23.39 -6.16
CA ARG A 27 -3.40 23.26 -5.90
C ARG A 27 -3.08 23.56 -4.44
N GLY A 28 -2.23 22.75 -3.82
CA GLY A 28 -1.85 22.85 -2.42
C GLY A 28 -2.79 22.14 -1.44
N THR A 29 -3.89 21.56 -1.93
CA THR A 29 -4.76 20.73 -1.09
C THR A 29 -4.07 19.42 -0.70
N PHE A 30 -4.10 19.07 0.58
CA PHE A 30 -3.65 17.75 1.03
C PHE A 30 -4.72 16.70 0.71
N ALA A 31 -4.47 15.94 -0.35
CA ALA A 31 -5.36 14.88 -0.84
C ALA A 31 -4.56 13.62 -1.16
N TYR A 32 -5.02 12.48 -0.65
CA TYR A 32 -4.45 11.17 -0.94
C TYR A 32 -5.01 10.64 -2.25
N MET A 33 -4.17 10.51 -3.26
CA MET A 33 -4.52 10.14 -4.63
C MET A 33 -3.60 8.98 -5.08
N PRO A 34 -3.82 7.75 -4.55
CA PRO A 34 -2.87 6.64 -4.73
C PRO A 34 -2.73 6.18 -6.17
N VAL A 35 -3.83 6.09 -6.92
CA VAL A 35 -3.81 5.60 -8.31
C VAL A 35 -2.97 6.51 -9.19
N GLU A 36 -3.22 7.81 -9.12
CA GLU A 36 -2.48 8.83 -9.86
C GLU A 36 -1.01 8.88 -9.45
N TYR A 37 -0.73 8.75 -8.16
CA TYR A 37 0.63 8.66 -7.64
C TYR A 37 1.38 7.47 -8.23
N GLY A 38 0.77 6.27 -8.26
CA GLY A 38 1.36 5.08 -8.86
C GLY A 38 1.63 5.23 -10.36
N VAL A 39 0.69 5.81 -11.11
CA VAL A 39 0.87 6.08 -12.55
C VAL A 39 2.06 7.00 -12.80
N ILE A 40 2.20 8.07 -12.01
CA ILE A 40 3.31 9.02 -12.14
C ILE A 40 4.64 8.34 -11.79
N LEU A 41 4.70 7.55 -10.71
CA LEU A 41 5.91 6.83 -10.33
C LEU A 41 6.35 5.83 -11.40
N ASP A 42 5.42 5.07 -11.99
CA ASP A 42 5.73 4.14 -13.06
C ASP A 42 6.26 4.87 -14.31
N ALA A 43 5.65 6.00 -14.69
CA ALA A 43 6.14 6.82 -15.79
C ALA A 43 7.54 7.39 -15.54
N VAL A 44 7.85 7.81 -14.30
CA VAL A 44 9.19 8.25 -13.90
C VAL A 44 10.18 7.09 -13.98
N ALA A 45 9.83 5.91 -13.47
CA ALA A 45 10.67 4.72 -13.54
C ALA A 45 11.01 4.35 -14.99
N GLN A 46 10.01 4.33 -15.87
CA GLN A 46 10.22 4.09 -17.29
C GLN A 46 11.12 5.14 -17.94
N ARG A 47 10.93 6.40 -17.60
CA ARG A 47 11.75 7.48 -18.16
C ARG A 47 13.21 7.41 -17.73
N LEU A 48 13.48 7.02 -16.49
CA LEU A 48 14.83 6.99 -15.92
C LEU A 48 15.58 5.67 -16.17
N ALA A 49 14.87 4.55 -16.04
CA ALA A 49 15.48 3.20 -16.08
C ALA A 49 15.13 2.40 -17.34
N GLY A 50 14.25 2.92 -18.21
CA GLY A 50 13.79 2.21 -19.41
C GLY A 50 12.88 0.99 -19.10
N ARG A 51 12.55 0.76 -17.83
CA ARG A 51 11.76 -0.39 -17.35
C ARG A 51 10.63 0.08 -16.44
N PRO A 52 9.47 -0.61 -16.45
CA PRO A 52 8.39 -0.34 -15.51
C PRO A 52 8.82 -0.63 -14.06
N ILE A 53 8.18 0.07 -13.12
CA ILE A 53 8.48 -0.09 -11.69
C ILE A 53 8.24 -1.52 -11.19
N ALA A 54 7.28 -2.25 -11.79
CA ALA A 54 7.02 -3.65 -11.48
C ALA A 54 8.23 -4.56 -11.76
N GLU A 55 8.90 -4.37 -12.90
CA GLU A 55 10.12 -5.10 -13.26
C GLU A 55 11.30 -4.68 -12.39
N LEU A 56 11.46 -3.39 -12.13
CA LEU A 56 12.49 -2.88 -11.23
C LEU A 56 12.34 -3.46 -9.83
N PHE A 57 11.14 -3.43 -9.27
CA PHE A 57 10.86 -4.00 -7.96
C PHE A 57 11.21 -5.49 -7.91
N HIS A 58 10.81 -6.26 -8.92
CA HIS A 58 11.09 -7.68 -8.97
C HIS A 58 12.60 -7.97 -9.05
N ALA A 59 13.32 -7.28 -9.94
CA ALA A 59 14.75 -7.50 -10.15
C ALA A 59 15.62 -7.00 -8.99
N GLU A 60 15.33 -5.81 -8.47
CA GLU A 60 16.21 -5.11 -7.52
C GLU A 60 15.85 -5.40 -6.05
N LEU A 61 14.64 -5.89 -5.76
CA LEU A 61 14.18 -6.14 -4.39
C LEU A 61 13.62 -7.55 -4.19
N ALA A 62 12.55 -7.94 -4.90
CA ALA A 62 11.87 -9.20 -4.61
C ALA A 62 12.79 -10.42 -4.80
N THR A 63 13.53 -10.47 -5.90
CA THR A 63 14.48 -11.56 -6.20
C THR A 63 15.65 -11.61 -5.20
N PRO A 64 16.38 -10.52 -4.95
CA PRO A 64 17.48 -10.53 -3.98
C PRO A 64 17.03 -10.83 -2.54
N LEU A 65 15.80 -10.47 -2.19
CA LEU A 65 15.22 -10.75 -0.86
C LEU A 65 14.62 -12.16 -0.75
N GLY A 66 14.55 -12.93 -1.83
CA GLY A 66 13.92 -14.25 -1.83
C GLY A 66 12.42 -14.20 -1.55
N LEU A 67 11.70 -13.24 -2.15
CA LEU A 67 10.25 -13.02 -1.98
C LEU A 67 9.47 -13.47 -3.22
N PRO A 68 9.36 -14.79 -3.50
CA PRO A 68 8.82 -15.30 -4.76
C PRO A 68 7.36 -14.91 -5.01
N ASN A 69 6.57 -14.77 -3.94
CA ASN A 69 5.15 -14.43 -4.02
C ASN A 69 4.87 -12.93 -3.91
N MET A 70 5.87 -12.06 -4.06
CA MET A 70 5.69 -10.62 -3.96
C MET A 70 5.99 -9.95 -5.30
N ARG A 71 4.95 -9.52 -6.01
CA ARG A 71 5.06 -8.89 -7.33
C ARG A 71 3.93 -7.93 -7.63
N TYR A 72 4.19 -6.99 -8.51
CA TYR A 72 3.14 -6.15 -9.10
C TYR A 72 2.57 -6.83 -10.34
N GLY A 73 1.25 -7.01 -10.36
CA GLY A 73 0.55 -7.74 -11.42
C GLY A 73 0.53 -9.26 -11.20
N MET A 74 -0.19 -9.96 -12.05
CA MET A 74 -0.40 -11.41 -11.94
C MET A 74 0.90 -12.24 -12.10
N GLY A 75 1.79 -11.82 -13.00
CA GLY A 75 2.93 -12.67 -13.36
C GLY A 75 2.46 -14.05 -13.81
N ASP A 76 3.01 -15.10 -13.19
CA ASP A 76 2.67 -16.50 -13.49
C ASP A 76 1.52 -17.04 -12.61
N HIS A 77 0.92 -16.20 -11.73
CA HIS A 77 -0.23 -16.61 -10.92
C HIS A 77 -1.48 -16.79 -11.77
N THR A 78 -2.30 -17.75 -11.39
CA THR A 78 -3.63 -17.96 -11.92
C THR A 78 -4.69 -17.33 -11.01
N LEU A 79 -5.95 -17.28 -11.45
CA LEU A 79 -7.04 -16.81 -10.61
C LEU A 79 -7.29 -17.68 -9.37
N GLU A 80 -6.89 -18.97 -9.44
CA GLU A 80 -7.03 -19.92 -8.33
C GLU A 80 -6.04 -19.64 -7.20
N ASP A 81 -4.91 -18.97 -7.52
CA ASP A 81 -3.90 -18.57 -6.55
C ASP A 81 -4.29 -17.31 -5.76
N LEU A 82 -5.35 -16.60 -6.18
CA LEU A 82 -5.72 -15.32 -5.64
C LEU A 82 -6.85 -15.40 -4.62
N ALA A 83 -6.66 -14.73 -3.48
CA ALA A 83 -7.74 -14.50 -2.54
C ALA A 83 -8.65 -13.37 -3.05
N TRP A 84 -9.91 -13.70 -3.34
CA TRP A 84 -10.91 -12.74 -3.82
C TRP A 84 -11.35 -11.82 -2.70
N SER A 85 -11.50 -10.53 -3.03
CA SER A 85 -11.99 -9.51 -2.09
C SER A 85 -13.50 -9.50 -2.05
N TYR A 86 -14.07 -9.43 -0.84
CA TYR A 86 -15.51 -9.42 -0.61
C TYR A 86 -15.94 -8.20 0.20
N TRP A 87 -17.09 -7.62 -0.18
CA TRP A 87 -17.76 -6.60 0.61
C TRP A 87 -18.78 -7.24 1.56
N LEU A 88 -18.50 -7.23 2.85
CA LEU A 88 -19.33 -7.81 3.91
C LEU A 88 -20.10 -6.74 4.70
N GLY A 89 -19.94 -5.48 4.32
CA GLY A 89 -20.56 -4.34 4.98
C GLY A 89 -21.98 -4.04 4.47
N ARG A 90 -22.78 -3.42 5.32
CA ARG A 90 -24.14 -2.96 4.96
C ARG A 90 -24.18 -1.48 4.55
N GLN A 91 -23.12 -0.74 4.83
CA GLN A 91 -23.08 0.71 4.64
C GLN A 91 -22.35 1.07 3.34
N ARG A 92 -22.77 2.19 2.76
CA ARG A 92 -22.01 2.86 1.70
C ARG A 92 -20.67 3.34 2.24
N LEU A 93 -19.66 3.27 1.40
CA LEU A 93 -18.33 3.78 1.73
C LEU A 93 -17.92 4.84 0.72
N MET A 94 -18.01 6.10 1.14
CA MET A 94 -17.67 7.24 0.28
C MET A 94 -16.20 7.57 0.38
N VAL A 95 -15.49 7.53 -0.76
CA VAL A 95 -14.10 7.97 -0.89
C VAL A 95 -14.01 8.90 -2.10
N ALA A 96 -13.53 10.11 -1.89
CA ALA A 96 -13.42 11.15 -2.92
C ALA A 96 -14.74 11.36 -3.71
N GLY A 97 -15.88 11.28 -3.03
CA GLY A 97 -17.22 11.43 -3.64
C GLY A 97 -17.78 10.18 -4.32
N MET A 98 -17.06 9.08 -4.35
CA MET A 98 -17.48 7.81 -4.93
C MET A 98 -17.88 6.82 -3.86
N ASN A 99 -18.97 6.05 -4.09
CA ASN A 99 -19.29 4.90 -3.25
C ASN A 99 -18.46 3.69 -3.70
N ILE A 100 -17.39 3.39 -2.98
CA ILE A 100 -16.51 2.25 -3.33
C ILE A 100 -17.11 0.88 -2.98
N ALA A 101 -18.17 0.84 -2.18
CA ALA A 101 -18.92 -0.40 -1.90
C ALA A 101 -19.77 -0.84 -3.10
N ASP A 102 -20.12 0.08 -3.99
CA ASP A 102 -20.91 -0.25 -5.18
C ASP A 102 -20.08 -1.09 -6.16
N ASN A 103 -20.56 -2.30 -6.44
CA ASN A 103 -19.90 -3.28 -7.30
C ASN A 103 -18.46 -3.57 -6.84
N PHE A 104 -18.23 -3.62 -5.51
CA PHE A 104 -16.92 -3.79 -4.91
C PHE A 104 -16.17 -5.01 -5.47
N GLU A 105 -16.83 -6.18 -5.46
CA GLU A 105 -16.24 -7.43 -5.94
C GLU A 105 -15.89 -7.35 -7.43
N ALA A 106 -16.81 -6.85 -8.25
CA ALA A 106 -16.59 -6.74 -9.68
C ALA A 106 -15.44 -5.78 -10.03
N LYS A 107 -15.26 -4.72 -9.25
CA LYS A 107 -14.19 -3.75 -9.46
C LYS A 107 -12.84 -4.24 -8.94
N ASN A 108 -12.80 -4.82 -7.74
CA ASN A 108 -11.53 -5.18 -7.11
C ASN A 108 -11.01 -6.54 -7.56
N ASN A 109 -11.89 -7.44 -8.03
CA ASN A 109 -11.51 -8.75 -8.54
C ASN A 109 -11.43 -8.79 -10.08
N ALA A 110 -11.44 -7.65 -10.75
CA ALA A 110 -11.30 -7.60 -12.20
C ALA A 110 -9.88 -7.96 -12.64
N MET A 111 -9.75 -8.74 -13.71
CA MET A 111 -8.44 -9.09 -14.31
C MET A 111 -7.60 -7.85 -14.60
N ALA A 112 -8.20 -6.78 -15.08
CA ALA A 112 -7.52 -5.52 -15.35
C ALA A 112 -6.88 -4.91 -14.08
N VAL A 113 -7.47 -5.12 -12.90
CA VAL A 113 -6.90 -4.68 -11.61
C VAL A 113 -5.71 -5.55 -11.22
N PHE A 114 -5.86 -6.86 -11.30
CA PHE A 114 -4.78 -7.80 -10.99
C PHE A 114 -3.58 -7.65 -11.93
N SER A 115 -3.83 -7.39 -13.23
CA SER A 115 -2.80 -7.27 -14.25
C SER A 115 -2.22 -5.87 -14.41
N ALA A 116 -2.75 -4.87 -13.69
CA ALA A 116 -2.41 -3.46 -13.88
C ALA A 116 -0.92 -3.13 -13.68
N GLY A 117 -0.21 -3.89 -12.82
CA GLY A 117 1.18 -3.60 -12.49
C GLY A 117 1.39 -2.22 -11.83
N ASN A 118 0.31 -1.56 -11.39
CA ASN A 118 0.38 -0.24 -10.77
C ASN A 118 0.95 -0.35 -9.34
N PRO A 119 2.02 0.37 -9.00
CA PRO A 119 2.68 0.26 -7.70
C PRO A 119 1.83 0.69 -6.50
N ALA A 120 0.70 1.34 -6.73
CA ALA A 120 -0.16 1.80 -5.64
C ALA A 120 -1.22 0.78 -5.20
N PHE A 121 -1.57 -0.24 -6.00
CA PHE A 121 -2.68 -1.13 -5.64
C PHE A 121 -2.63 -2.56 -6.20
N SER A 122 -1.74 -2.89 -7.15
CA SER A 122 -1.74 -4.21 -7.78
C SER A 122 -0.64 -5.16 -7.27
N MET A 123 -0.18 -4.97 -6.04
CA MET A 123 0.71 -5.91 -5.39
C MET A 123 -0.03 -7.21 -5.08
N ILE A 124 0.46 -8.33 -5.60
CA ILE A 124 0.06 -9.68 -5.24
C ILE A 124 1.13 -10.26 -4.32
N THR A 125 0.73 -10.74 -3.16
CA THR A 125 1.67 -11.26 -2.15
C THR A 125 0.91 -12.06 -1.08
N ASP A 126 1.64 -12.80 -0.26
CA ASP A 126 1.18 -13.40 0.97
C ASP A 126 1.69 -12.64 2.22
N ALA A 127 1.15 -13.00 3.38
CA ALA A 127 1.52 -12.33 4.64
C ALA A 127 2.99 -12.56 5.02
N ALA A 128 3.57 -13.72 4.70
CA ALA A 128 4.95 -14.05 5.05
C ALA A 128 5.95 -13.20 4.24
N ASN A 129 5.74 -13.14 2.91
CA ASN A 129 6.57 -12.31 2.03
C ASN A 129 6.45 -10.82 2.38
N LEU A 130 5.23 -10.37 2.66
CA LEU A 130 4.98 -8.96 3.03
C LEU A 130 5.63 -8.60 4.38
N ALA A 131 5.57 -9.48 5.38
CA ALA A 131 6.26 -9.29 6.65
C ALA A 131 7.78 -9.28 6.48
N ALA A 132 8.35 -10.21 5.67
CA ALA A 132 9.78 -10.25 5.38
C ALA A 132 10.26 -8.99 4.64
N PHE A 133 9.46 -8.44 3.75
CA PHE A 133 9.76 -7.15 3.11
C PHE A 133 9.84 -6.01 4.13
N TYR A 134 8.90 -5.92 5.06
CA TYR A 134 8.93 -4.89 6.11
C TYR A 134 10.03 -5.15 7.16
N GLU A 135 10.41 -6.41 7.41
CA GLU A 135 11.59 -6.75 8.21
C GLU A 135 12.86 -6.18 7.57
N PHE A 136 13.06 -6.40 6.27
CA PHE A 136 14.17 -5.82 5.51
C PHE A 136 14.21 -4.29 5.64
N LEU A 137 13.07 -3.62 5.49
CA LEU A 137 13.00 -2.17 5.65
C LEU A 137 13.29 -1.72 7.10
N ALA A 138 12.72 -2.40 8.11
CA ALA A 138 12.97 -2.11 9.52
C ALA A 138 14.43 -2.35 9.91
N ASN A 139 15.11 -3.26 9.21
CA ASN A 139 16.54 -3.57 9.34
C ASN A 139 17.45 -2.59 8.56
N GLY A 140 16.90 -1.44 8.16
CA GLY A 140 17.66 -0.38 7.51
C GLY A 140 18.04 -0.68 6.06
N GLY A 141 17.26 -1.51 5.35
CA GLY A 141 17.52 -1.87 3.95
C GLY A 141 18.60 -2.95 3.77
N ARG A 142 18.82 -3.76 4.82
CA ARG A 142 19.78 -4.89 4.80
C ARG A 142 19.06 -6.23 4.75
N THR A 143 19.56 -7.13 3.92
CA THR A 143 19.11 -8.53 3.87
C THR A 143 19.44 -9.25 5.18
N ARG A 144 18.86 -10.41 5.41
CA ARG A 144 19.24 -11.30 6.53
C ARG A 144 20.70 -11.75 6.46
N GLY A 145 21.28 -11.78 5.25
CA GLY A 145 22.71 -12.04 5.03
C GLY A 145 23.64 -10.84 5.28
N GLY A 146 23.06 -9.67 5.62
CA GLY A 146 23.83 -8.44 5.92
C GLY A 146 24.14 -7.57 4.71
N GLU A 147 23.77 -7.99 3.49
CA GLU A 147 23.92 -7.19 2.28
C GLU A 147 23.02 -5.95 2.30
N SER A 148 23.53 -4.79 1.94
CA SER A 148 22.76 -3.55 1.86
C SER A 148 22.23 -3.36 0.44
N LEU A 149 20.90 -3.52 0.27
CA LEU A 149 20.25 -3.25 -1.02
C LEU A 149 19.70 -1.82 -1.10
N ILE A 150 19.39 -1.20 0.03
CA ILE A 150 18.96 0.20 0.11
C ILE A 150 19.82 0.91 1.14
N ASP A 151 20.31 2.10 0.79
CA ASP A 151 21.01 2.95 1.74
C ASP A 151 20.08 3.33 2.92
N THR A 152 20.56 3.13 4.14
CA THR A 152 19.79 3.37 5.36
C THR A 152 19.36 4.84 5.48
N SER A 153 20.20 5.79 5.06
CA SER A 153 19.88 7.21 5.11
C SER A 153 18.77 7.58 4.13
N LEU A 154 18.81 6.98 2.93
CA LEU A 154 17.75 7.12 1.93
C LEU A 154 16.43 6.56 2.46
N LEU A 155 16.43 5.35 3.02
CA LEU A 155 15.23 4.74 3.60
C LEU A 155 14.67 5.58 4.75
N ARG A 156 15.52 6.11 5.62
CA ARG A 156 15.11 7.04 6.68
C ARG A 156 14.48 8.32 6.13
N ALA A 157 15.00 8.88 5.04
CA ALA A 157 14.40 10.03 4.38
C ALA A 157 12.99 9.73 3.82
N TYR A 158 12.73 8.51 3.38
CA TYR A 158 11.40 8.07 2.91
C TYR A 158 10.42 7.82 4.05
N THR A 159 10.88 7.34 5.18
CA THR A 159 10.06 7.05 6.37
C THR A 159 9.99 8.20 7.38
N THR A 160 10.62 9.34 7.09
CA THR A 160 10.47 10.57 7.87
C THR A 160 9.22 11.34 7.41
N LYS A 161 8.53 11.96 8.37
CA LYS A 161 7.33 12.74 8.09
C LYS A 161 7.59 13.88 7.11
N GLN A 162 6.90 13.84 5.98
CA GLN A 162 6.92 14.89 4.95
C GLN A 162 5.71 15.82 5.07
N THR A 163 4.56 15.27 5.41
CA THR A 163 3.32 16.03 5.58
C THR A 163 2.39 15.36 6.57
N SER A 164 1.54 16.14 7.20
CA SER A 164 0.47 15.63 8.06
C SER A 164 -0.68 16.63 8.12
N GLY A 165 -1.88 16.13 8.33
CA GLY A 165 -3.07 16.97 8.45
C GLY A 165 -4.35 16.23 8.08
N TRP A 166 -5.43 16.99 7.99
CA TRP A 166 -6.72 16.47 7.54
C TRP A 166 -6.72 16.28 6.04
N ASN A 167 -6.84 15.05 5.61
CA ASN A 167 -6.83 14.68 4.19
C ASN A 167 -8.21 14.80 3.58
N LYS A 168 -8.34 15.54 2.46
CA LYS A 168 -9.62 15.87 1.85
C LYS A 168 -10.25 14.73 1.06
N SER A 169 -9.45 13.81 0.51
CA SER A 169 -9.99 12.71 -0.32
C SER A 169 -10.55 11.56 0.52
N VAL A 170 -9.93 11.24 1.65
CA VAL A 170 -10.33 10.14 2.54
C VAL A 170 -10.97 10.62 3.84
N ASN A 171 -11.08 11.92 4.02
CA ASN A 171 -11.73 12.57 5.16
C ASN A 171 -11.22 12.06 6.52
N THR A 172 -9.91 11.96 6.68
CA THR A 172 -9.26 11.55 7.93
C THR A 172 -7.92 12.23 8.11
N TYR A 173 -7.39 12.22 9.33
CA TYR A 173 -6.04 12.71 9.60
C TYR A 173 -5.01 11.69 9.13
N LEU A 174 -4.04 12.11 8.34
CA LEU A 174 -2.93 11.30 7.89
C LEU A 174 -1.58 11.93 8.25
N SER A 175 -0.59 11.08 8.52
CA SER A 175 0.82 11.43 8.62
C SER A 175 1.57 10.60 7.60
N LEU A 176 2.23 11.25 6.65
CA LEU A 176 2.84 10.60 5.50
C LEU A 176 4.34 10.90 5.40
N GLY A 177 5.10 9.85 5.12
CA GLY A 177 6.44 9.92 4.53
C GLY A 177 6.36 9.94 3.00
N ARG A 178 7.44 9.54 2.34
CA ARG A 178 7.46 9.39 0.87
C ARG A 178 6.99 7.98 0.49
N GLY A 179 5.68 7.82 0.33
CA GLY A 179 5.06 6.53 -0.01
C GLY A 179 4.63 5.68 1.20
N PHE A 180 4.95 6.09 2.43
CA PHE A 180 4.53 5.39 3.65
C PHE A 180 3.51 6.21 4.44
N MET A 181 2.51 5.55 4.98
CA MET A 181 1.78 6.07 6.13
C MET A 181 2.60 5.83 7.39
N LEU A 182 2.65 6.83 8.25
CA LEU A 182 3.46 6.81 9.47
C LEU A 182 2.58 6.61 10.70
N GLY A 183 3.12 5.90 11.66
CA GLY A 183 2.54 5.82 12.99
C GLY A 183 2.56 7.18 13.69
N THR A 184 1.72 7.30 14.70
CA THR A 184 1.54 8.52 15.50
C THR A 184 1.52 8.18 16.98
N LEU A 185 1.52 9.17 17.85
CA LEU A 185 1.32 8.98 19.29
C LEU A 185 -0.14 8.60 19.63
N THR A 186 -1.06 8.93 18.74
CA THR A 186 -2.50 8.59 18.84
C THR A 186 -2.80 7.25 18.16
N PRO A 187 -3.99 6.69 18.34
CA PRO A 187 -4.39 5.46 17.65
C PRO A 187 -4.16 5.52 16.14
N SER A 188 -3.59 4.46 15.58
CA SER A 188 -3.30 4.28 14.17
C SER A 188 -3.60 2.85 13.73
N PHE A 189 -3.46 2.54 12.45
CA PHE A 189 -3.57 1.16 11.95
C PHE A 189 -2.52 0.21 12.56
N TYR A 190 -1.47 0.76 13.20
CA TYR A 190 -0.35 0.02 13.78
C TYR A 190 -0.48 -0.21 15.29
N GLY A 191 -1.56 0.25 15.92
CA GLY A 191 -1.85 0.05 17.33
C GLY A 191 -2.53 1.25 17.97
N TRP A 192 -2.91 1.10 19.24
CA TRP A 192 -3.63 2.13 19.98
C TRP A 192 -2.72 3.28 20.43
N TRP A 193 -1.45 3.00 20.72
CA TRP A 193 -0.46 3.98 21.19
C TRP A 193 0.96 3.50 20.91
N ASN A 194 1.92 4.43 21.08
CA ASN A 194 3.36 4.17 20.91
C ASN A 194 3.74 3.65 19.52
N THR A 195 3.08 4.15 18.47
CA THR A 195 3.32 3.74 17.10
C THR A 195 4.23 4.70 16.32
N GLY A 196 4.88 5.66 17.00
CA GLY A 196 5.71 6.69 16.35
C GLY A 196 6.90 6.18 15.54
N GLY A 197 7.39 4.96 15.83
CA GLY A 197 8.42 4.29 15.04
C GLY A 197 7.90 3.49 13.84
N CYS A 198 6.56 3.33 13.72
CA CYS A 198 5.96 2.53 12.68
C CYS A 198 5.88 3.29 11.35
N PHE A 199 6.16 2.56 10.28
CA PHE A 199 5.98 3.01 8.90
C PHE A 199 5.46 1.84 8.06
N GLY A 200 4.46 2.08 7.24
CA GLY A 200 3.82 1.02 6.45
C GLY A 200 2.66 1.56 5.65
N HIS A 201 1.73 0.70 5.30
CA HIS A 201 0.51 1.12 4.62
C HIS A 201 -0.63 0.12 4.85
N PRO A 202 -1.87 0.59 5.11
CA PRO A 202 -3.06 -0.24 5.02
C PRO A 202 -3.45 -0.46 3.54
N GLY A 203 -3.83 -1.68 3.17
CA GLY A 203 -4.51 -1.98 1.91
C GLY A 203 -6.01 -1.71 2.03
N ILE A 204 -6.73 -1.62 0.91
CA ILE A 204 -8.17 -1.27 0.90
C ILE A 204 -8.94 -2.17 1.89
N PHE A 205 -9.10 -1.68 3.12
CA PHE A 205 -9.89 -2.19 4.25
C PHE A 205 -9.72 -3.68 4.61
N SER A 206 -8.71 -4.36 4.08
CA SER A 206 -8.53 -5.80 4.29
C SER A 206 -7.15 -6.18 4.78
N SER A 207 -6.14 -5.38 4.54
CA SER A 207 -4.76 -5.69 4.91
C SER A 207 -4.05 -4.52 5.56
N VAL A 208 -3.03 -4.82 6.36
CA VAL A 208 -2.09 -3.84 6.87
C VAL A 208 -0.71 -4.49 7.01
N ALA A 209 0.33 -3.76 6.61
CA ALA A 209 1.69 -4.18 6.88
C ALA A 209 2.55 -2.99 7.27
N TYR A 210 3.50 -3.20 8.17
CA TYR A 210 4.40 -2.16 8.66
C TYR A 210 5.68 -2.74 9.26
N GLY A 211 6.71 -1.91 9.28
CA GLY A 211 7.89 -2.08 10.11
C GLY A 211 7.90 -1.06 11.24
N ASP A 212 8.58 -1.37 12.33
CA ASP A 212 8.75 -0.49 13.48
C ASP A 212 10.23 -0.39 13.83
N TYR A 213 10.81 0.76 13.63
CA TYR A 213 12.21 1.02 13.98
C TYR A 213 12.50 0.97 15.49
N GLY A 214 11.50 1.23 16.33
CA GLY A 214 11.68 1.26 17.77
C GLY A 214 11.82 -0.12 18.38
N THR A 215 11.14 -1.11 17.82
CA THR A 215 11.11 -2.49 18.33
C THR A 215 11.78 -3.49 17.39
N GLY A 216 12.10 -3.11 16.15
CA GLY A 216 12.57 -4.03 15.12
C GLY A 216 11.47 -4.97 14.58
N LEU A 217 10.23 -4.77 15.00
CA LEU A 217 9.11 -5.63 14.62
C LEU A 217 8.66 -5.33 13.20
N SER A 218 8.33 -6.38 12.46
CA SER A 218 7.59 -6.33 11.21
C SER A 218 6.30 -7.13 11.33
N VAL A 219 5.21 -6.59 10.81
CA VAL A 219 3.88 -7.21 10.87
C VAL A 219 3.20 -7.12 9.53
N ALA A 220 2.56 -8.21 9.11
CA ALA A 220 1.63 -8.22 7.99
C ALA A 220 0.36 -8.99 8.36
N ILE A 221 -0.78 -8.36 8.13
CA ILE A 221 -2.11 -8.96 8.30
C ILE A 221 -2.81 -8.84 6.96
N VAL A 222 -3.17 -9.96 6.37
CA VAL A 222 -3.89 -10.03 5.09
C VAL A 222 -5.23 -10.71 5.32
N THR A 223 -6.30 -10.05 4.91
CA THR A 223 -7.67 -10.59 4.92
C THR A 223 -8.37 -10.20 3.63
N ASN A 224 -9.42 -10.90 3.28
CA ASN A 224 -10.16 -10.65 2.03
C ASN A 224 -11.60 -10.15 2.24
N GLY A 225 -12.03 -9.97 3.49
CA GLY A 225 -13.35 -9.44 3.85
C GLY A 225 -13.32 -7.98 4.26
N ASN A 226 -14.15 -7.17 3.63
CA ASN A 226 -14.25 -5.72 3.84
C ASN A 226 -15.63 -5.35 4.38
N ARG A 227 -15.70 -4.50 5.42
CA ARG A 227 -17.00 -4.07 6.02
C ARG A 227 -17.17 -2.56 6.03
N SER A 228 -16.26 -1.87 6.69
CA SER A 228 -16.25 -0.41 6.78
C SER A 228 -14.84 0.04 7.20
N ILE A 229 -14.53 1.32 6.98
CA ILE A 229 -13.26 1.89 7.41
C ILE A 229 -13.11 1.87 8.94
N GLY A 230 -14.20 2.09 9.68
CA GLY A 230 -14.17 2.06 11.14
C GLY A 230 -13.95 0.65 11.71
N ASP A 231 -14.59 -0.38 11.12
CA ASP A 231 -14.34 -1.78 11.49
C ASP A 231 -12.91 -2.19 11.16
N PHE A 232 -12.43 -1.84 9.98
CA PHE A 232 -11.06 -2.10 9.55
C PHE A 232 -10.05 -1.46 10.50
N PHE A 233 -10.20 -0.16 10.80
CA PHE A 233 -9.32 0.55 11.72
C PHE A 233 -9.30 -0.11 13.10
N ARG A 234 -10.48 -0.35 13.69
CA ARG A 234 -10.59 -0.96 15.03
C ARG A 234 -9.95 -2.35 15.08
N ARG A 235 -10.23 -3.19 14.08
CA ARG A 235 -9.72 -4.56 13.97
C ARG A 235 -8.19 -4.57 13.83
N THR A 236 -7.65 -3.78 12.90
CA THR A 236 -6.21 -3.72 12.69
C THR A 236 -5.48 -3.11 13.88
N ALA A 237 -5.94 -2.00 14.43
CA ALA A 237 -5.34 -1.39 15.61
C ALA A 237 -5.33 -2.34 16.81
N ALA A 238 -6.42 -3.10 17.04
CA ALA A 238 -6.48 -4.07 18.11
C ALA A 238 -5.53 -5.26 17.90
N LEU A 239 -5.52 -5.84 16.70
CA LEU A 239 -4.65 -6.98 16.40
C LEU A 239 -3.17 -6.60 16.44
N THR A 240 -2.79 -5.50 15.79
CA THR A 240 -1.41 -5.04 15.78
C THR A 240 -0.92 -4.65 17.17
N HIS A 241 -1.80 -4.04 17.99
CA HIS A 241 -1.48 -3.72 19.36
C HIS A 241 -1.15 -4.99 20.18
N ARG A 242 -1.99 -6.01 20.09
CA ARG A 242 -1.75 -7.31 20.77
C ARG A 242 -0.49 -8.00 20.28
N MET A 243 -0.21 -7.97 18.95
CA MET A 243 1.02 -8.53 18.41
C MET A 243 2.25 -7.79 18.95
N ARG A 244 2.20 -6.46 19.03
CA ARG A 244 3.29 -5.65 19.61
C ARG A 244 3.51 -5.98 21.07
N GLU A 245 2.45 -6.04 21.89
CA GLU A 245 2.56 -6.44 23.32
C GLU A 245 3.22 -7.81 23.46
N ALA A 246 2.78 -8.81 22.67
CA ALA A 246 3.30 -10.17 22.76
C ALA A 246 4.76 -10.33 22.30
N CYS A 247 5.23 -9.47 21.39
CA CYS A 247 6.58 -9.57 20.81
C CYS A 247 7.60 -8.63 21.48
N THR A 248 7.16 -7.68 22.31
CA THR A 248 8.03 -6.70 22.98
C THR A 248 8.00 -6.78 24.50
N ALA A 249 7.32 -7.81 25.04
CA ALA A 249 7.24 -8.09 26.49
C ALA A 249 8.52 -8.70 27.03
#